data_8b184105168737197ffc94f5938f3631
#
_entry.id   8b184105168737197ffc94f5938f3631
#
_cell.length_a   1.000
_cell.length_b   1.000
_cell.length_c   1.000
_cell.angle_alpha   90.00
_cell.angle_beta   90.00
_cell.angle_gamma   90.00
#
_symmetry.space_group_name_H-M   'P 1'
#
loop_
_entity.id
_entity.type
_entity.pdbx_description
1 polymer ?
#
loop_
_entity_poly.entity_id
_entity_poly.type
_entity_poly.pdbx_seq_one_letter_code
_entity_poly.pdbx_strand_id
1 'polypeptide(L)'
;MDGGVAGDTDATALGAKLAIGDNITIGATLAEQGVSGAVDNESQNIGAKIALGDITVIGAISKVEGADEDIDTVGAGASYKLNDTITVAVSTMESEDSLDVSGTEKENLKQHMAEVKYAIAPGLTGYVNYTDYEYKNGGEASTDDDGSVVQFKIAAKF
;
A
#
# COMPACT_ATOMS: atom_id res chain seq x y z
N MET A 1 5.29 43.62 -0.11
CA MET A 1 4.48 42.53 -0.71
C MET A 1 5.50 41.58 -1.34
N ASP A 2 5.84 40.55 -0.61
CA ASP A 2 6.77 39.54 -1.06
C ASP A 2 5.98 38.53 -1.87
N GLY A 3 6.16 38.57 -3.18
CA GLY A 3 5.54 37.62 -4.10
C GLY A 3 6.30 36.32 -3.97
N GLY A 4 5.77 35.40 -3.17
CA GLY A 4 6.23 34.03 -3.18
C GLY A 4 6.14 33.47 -4.60
N VAL A 5 7.28 33.15 -5.18
CA VAL A 5 7.37 32.42 -6.44
C VAL A 5 6.82 31.03 -6.13
N ALA A 6 5.67 30.68 -6.68
CA ALA A 6 5.22 29.29 -6.68
C ALA A 6 6.31 28.49 -7.41
N GLY A 7 6.97 27.58 -6.71
CA GLY A 7 7.95 26.70 -7.34
C GLY A 7 7.27 25.89 -8.44
N ASP A 8 7.89 25.80 -9.60
CA ASP A 8 7.46 24.91 -10.67
C ASP A 8 7.59 23.46 -10.15
N THR A 9 6.54 22.68 -10.29
CA THR A 9 6.52 21.27 -9.90
C THR A 9 6.39 20.44 -11.15
N ASP A 10 7.39 19.62 -11.41
CA ASP A 10 7.37 18.65 -12.51
C ASP A 10 7.13 17.25 -11.95
N ALA A 11 6.32 16.46 -12.64
CA ALA A 11 6.10 15.06 -12.27
C ALA A 11 6.20 14.17 -13.50
N THR A 12 6.96 13.10 -13.40
CA THR A 12 7.13 12.09 -14.43
C THR A 12 6.81 10.71 -13.85
N ALA A 13 6.05 9.89 -14.59
CA ALA A 13 5.78 8.52 -14.19
C ALA A 13 5.92 7.57 -15.39
N LEU A 14 6.56 6.44 -15.15
CA LEU A 14 6.70 5.33 -16.10
C LEU A 14 6.15 4.06 -15.45
N GLY A 15 5.29 3.34 -16.18
CA GLY A 15 4.75 2.06 -15.72
C GLY A 15 4.90 0.98 -16.79
N ALA A 16 5.15 -0.24 -16.34
CA ALA A 16 5.18 -1.43 -17.18
C ALA A 16 4.34 -2.54 -16.55
N LYS A 17 3.65 -3.32 -17.40
CA LYS A 17 2.86 -4.48 -16.98
C LYS A 17 3.13 -5.64 -17.92
N LEU A 18 3.46 -6.79 -17.35
CA LEU A 18 3.65 -8.05 -18.05
C LEU A 18 2.58 -9.05 -17.60
N ALA A 19 1.85 -9.61 -18.53
CA ALA A 19 0.95 -10.74 -18.29
C ALA A 19 1.55 -12.00 -18.90
N ILE A 20 1.60 -13.08 -18.13
CA ILE A 20 2.12 -14.38 -18.54
C ILE A 20 0.96 -15.38 -18.44
N GLY A 21 0.40 -15.74 -19.59
CA GLY A 21 -0.87 -16.44 -19.67
C GLY A 21 -1.98 -15.65 -18.98
N ASP A 22 -3.01 -16.37 -18.51
CA ASP A 22 -4.16 -15.78 -17.83
C ASP A 22 -3.95 -15.63 -16.32
N ASN A 23 -2.87 -16.19 -15.79
CA ASN A 23 -2.72 -16.43 -14.37
C ASN A 23 -1.70 -15.54 -13.67
N ILE A 24 -0.70 -15.02 -14.39
CA ILE A 24 0.39 -14.26 -13.77
C ILE A 24 0.41 -12.84 -14.34
N THR A 25 0.44 -11.87 -13.46
CA THR A 25 0.64 -10.47 -13.80
C THR A 25 1.77 -9.91 -12.95
N ILE A 26 2.73 -9.24 -13.59
CA ILE A 26 3.81 -8.50 -12.92
C ILE A 26 3.68 -7.05 -13.37
N GLY A 27 3.78 -6.12 -12.44
CA GLY A 27 3.75 -4.69 -12.71
C GLY A 27 4.89 -3.98 -12.00
N ALA A 28 5.41 -2.93 -12.64
CA ALA A 28 6.37 -2.02 -12.04
C ALA A 28 6.00 -0.58 -12.41
N THR A 29 6.20 0.34 -11.47
CA THR A 29 6.07 1.78 -11.70
C THR A 29 7.24 2.51 -11.09
N LEU A 30 7.71 3.52 -11.81
CA LEU A 30 8.69 4.50 -11.36
C LEU A 30 8.03 5.86 -11.49
N ALA A 31 8.10 6.68 -10.46
CA ALA A 31 7.64 8.06 -10.53
C ALA A 31 8.64 8.98 -9.83
N GLU A 32 8.81 10.15 -10.40
CA GLU A 32 9.66 11.22 -9.89
C GLU A 32 8.83 12.50 -9.84
N GLN A 33 8.94 13.22 -8.75
CA GLN A 33 8.32 14.52 -8.57
C GLN A 33 9.37 15.51 -8.11
N GLY A 34 9.72 16.43 -9.01
CA GLY A 34 10.64 17.52 -8.72
C GLY A 34 9.92 18.78 -8.24
N VAL A 35 10.51 19.49 -7.30
CA VAL A 35 10.10 20.82 -6.88
C VAL A 35 11.31 21.75 -7.02
N SER A 36 11.19 22.81 -7.82
CA SER A 36 12.31 23.73 -8.06
C SER A 36 12.93 24.24 -6.75
N GLY A 37 14.19 23.87 -6.52
CA GLY A 37 14.98 24.29 -5.33
C GLY A 37 14.85 23.34 -4.13
N ALA A 38 14.23 22.18 -4.27
CA ALA A 38 14.15 21.11 -3.27
C ALA A 38 14.76 19.81 -3.82
N VAL A 39 14.88 18.80 -2.96
CA VAL A 39 15.25 17.45 -3.37
C VAL A 39 14.04 16.80 -4.04
N ASP A 40 14.26 16.11 -5.15
CA ASP A 40 13.21 15.39 -5.88
C ASP A 40 12.73 14.19 -5.05
N ASN A 41 11.42 13.90 -5.10
CA ASN A 41 10.86 12.72 -4.52
C ASN A 41 10.75 11.62 -5.59
N GLU A 42 11.30 10.46 -5.29
CA GLU A 42 11.26 9.29 -6.17
C GLU A 42 10.40 8.19 -5.54
N SER A 43 9.61 7.50 -6.34
CA SER A 43 8.90 6.30 -5.92
C SER A 43 9.07 5.15 -6.90
N GLN A 44 9.32 3.97 -6.36
CA GLN A 44 9.50 2.73 -7.12
C GLN A 44 8.57 1.67 -6.54
N ASN A 45 7.80 1.00 -7.41
CA ASN A 45 6.90 -0.06 -6.99
C ASN A 45 7.03 -1.26 -7.92
N ILE A 46 7.11 -2.45 -7.35
CA ILE A 46 7.09 -3.72 -8.08
C ILE A 46 6.08 -4.63 -7.39
N GLY A 47 5.17 -5.21 -8.16
CA GLY A 47 4.18 -6.14 -7.64
C GLY A 47 3.90 -7.30 -8.58
N ALA A 48 3.49 -8.40 -8.00
CA ALA A 48 3.07 -9.60 -8.73
C ALA A 48 1.73 -10.11 -8.22
N LYS A 49 0.94 -10.66 -9.13
CA LYS A 49 -0.32 -11.35 -8.85
C LYS A 49 -0.29 -12.70 -9.56
N ILE A 50 -0.64 -13.75 -8.83
CA ILE A 50 -0.78 -15.12 -9.35
C ILE A 50 -2.19 -15.60 -9.03
N ALA A 51 -2.93 -16.03 -10.05
CA ALA A 51 -4.27 -16.60 -9.92
C ALA A 51 -4.21 -18.11 -10.21
N LEU A 52 -4.64 -18.92 -9.25
CA LEU A 52 -4.63 -20.38 -9.31
C LEU A 52 -6.06 -20.89 -9.03
N GLY A 53 -6.90 -20.89 -10.06
CA GLY A 53 -8.34 -21.20 -9.88
C GLY A 53 -9.00 -20.18 -8.95
N ASP A 54 -9.53 -20.66 -7.83
CA ASP A 54 -10.22 -19.82 -6.85
C ASP A 54 -9.26 -19.10 -5.88
N ILE A 55 -7.96 -19.38 -5.94
CA ILE A 55 -6.93 -18.73 -5.10
C ILE A 55 -6.25 -17.64 -5.89
N THR A 56 -6.08 -16.48 -5.29
CA THR A 56 -5.21 -15.41 -5.80
C THR A 56 -4.19 -15.06 -4.74
N VAL A 57 -2.91 -14.99 -5.13
CA VAL A 57 -1.81 -14.53 -4.29
C VAL A 57 -1.25 -13.25 -4.89
N ILE A 58 -0.93 -12.27 -4.05
CA ILE A 58 -0.32 -11.00 -4.42
C ILE A 58 0.90 -10.73 -3.54
N GLY A 59 1.86 -10.03 -4.09
CA GLY A 59 2.98 -9.48 -3.34
C GLY A 59 3.48 -8.21 -4.01
N ALA A 60 3.95 -7.26 -3.22
CA ALA A 60 4.50 -6.02 -3.71
C ALA A 60 5.60 -5.50 -2.78
N ILE A 61 6.54 -4.79 -3.38
CA ILE A 61 7.52 -3.96 -2.69
C ILE A 61 7.42 -2.54 -3.25
N SER A 62 7.62 -1.56 -2.39
CA SER A 62 7.63 -0.15 -2.74
C SER A 62 8.78 0.53 -2.03
N LYS A 63 9.41 1.48 -2.70
CA LYS A 63 10.39 2.39 -2.11
C LYS A 63 9.99 3.82 -2.46
N VAL A 64 10.03 4.71 -1.47
CA VAL A 64 9.88 6.16 -1.63
C VAL A 64 11.10 6.82 -1.04
N GLU A 65 11.79 7.62 -1.82
CA GLU A 65 12.95 8.41 -1.41
C GLU A 65 12.66 9.89 -1.64
N GLY A 66 12.99 10.72 -0.66
CA GLY A 66 12.80 12.18 -0.73
C GLY A 66 13.74 12.92 0.22
N ALA A 67 13.53 14.22 0.38
CA ALA A 67 14.35 15.05 1.27
C ALA A 67 14.23 14.62 2.74
N ASP A 68 13.01 14.21 3.12
CA ASP A 68 12.65 13.91 4.51
C ASP A 68 11.97 12.51 4.61
N GLU A 69 12.06 11.68 3.56
CA GLU A 69 11.41 10.38 3.48
C GLU A 69 12.35 9.35 2.84
N ASP A 70 12.54 8.20 3.49
CA ASP A 70 13.18 7.00 2.92
C ASP A 70 12.40 5.78 3.41
N ILE A 71 11.27 5.52 2.71
CA ILE A 71 10.26 4.55 3.12
C ILE A 71 10.37 3.30 2.25
N ASP A 72 10.67 2.17 2.89
CA ASP A 72 10.60 0.85 2.30
C ASP A 72 9.32 0.15 2.77
N THR A 73 8.53 -0.36 1.82
CA THR A 73 7.31 -1.11 2.12
C THR A 73 7.32 -2.47 1.44
N VAL A 74 6.96 -3.50 2.18
CA VAL A 74 6.71 -4.85 1.65
C VAL A 74 5.33 -5.31 2.04
N GLY A 75 4.60 -5.92 1.10
CA GLY A 75 3.28 -6.46 1.36
C GLY A 75 3.02 -7.76 0.62
N ALA A 76 2.23 -8.61 1.24
CA ALA A 76 1.76 -9.85 0.62
C ALA A 76 0.32 -10.14 1.05
N GLY A 77 -0.40 -10.87 0.20
CA GLY A 77 -1.77 -11.27 0.52
C GLY A 77 -2.21 -12.46 -0.30
N ALA A 78 -3.26 -13.09 0.18
CA ALA A 78 -3.94 -14.16 -0.53
C ALA A 78 -5.45 -14.00 -0.38
N SER A 79 -6.19 -14.39 -1.41
CA SER A 79 -7.64 -14.47 -1.36
C SER A 79 -8.11 -15.82 -1.88
N TYR A 80 -9.22 -16.30 -1.35
CA TYR A 80 -9.88 -17.53 -1.76
C TYR A 80 -11.36 -17.28 -2.01
N LYS A 81 -11.82 -17.63 -3.20
CA LYS A 81 -13.23 -17.59 -3.59
C LYS A 81 -13.91 -18.86 -3.08
N LEU A 82 -14.61 -18.75 -1.96
CA LEU A 82 -15.34 -19.88 -1.38
C LEU A 82 -16.49 -20.35 -2.27
N ASN A 83 -17.17 -19.41 -2.92
CA ASN A 83 -18.24 -19.63 -3.89
C ASN A 83 -18.47 -18.34 -4.68
N ASP A 84 -19.52 -18.29 -5.51
CA ASP A 84 -19.82 -17.13 -6.36
C ASP A 84 -20.18 -15.85 -5.58
N THR A 85 -20.53 -15.99 -4.32
CA THR A 85 -20.95 -14.85 -3.48
C THR A 85 -19.94 -14.48 -2.41
N ILE A 86 -19.08 -15.40 -1.95
CA ILE A 86 -18.17 -15.17 -0.83
C ILE A 86 -16.72 -15.33 -1.26
N THR A 87 -15.93 -14.31 -0.97
CA THR A 87 -14.47 -14.36 -1.06
C THR A 87 -13.89 -13.98 0.30
N VAL A 88 -12.88 -14.70 0.76
CA VAL A 88 -12.10 -14.35 1.94
C VAL A 88 -10.69 -13.93 1.51
N ALA A 89 -10.09 -13.01 2.24
CA ALA A 89 -8.73 -12.59 1.97
C ALA A 89 -7.98 -12.32 3.27
N VAL A 90 -6.66 -12.48 3.22
CA VAL A 90 -5.73 -12.07 4.26
C VAL A 90 -4.57 -11.33 3.61
N SER A 91 -4.03 -10.34 4.31
CA SER A 91 -2.83 -9.64 3.86
C SER A 91 -2.00 -9.18 5.04
N THR A 92 -0.73 -8.96 4.76
CA THR A 92 0.23 -8.34 5.69
C THR A 92 1.01 -7.28 4.94
N MET A 93 1.38 -6.22 5.66
CA MET A 93 2.22 -5.14 5.17
C MET A 93 3.16 -4.72 6.28
N GLU A 94 4.40 -4.43 5.92
CA GLU A 94 5.38 -3.77 6.77
C GLU A 94 5.96 -2.59 6.01
N SER A 95 6.02 -1.43 6.66
CA SER A 95 6.59 -0.20 6.14
C SER A 95 7.59 0.35 7.13
N GLU A 96 8.78 0.65 6.68
CA GLU A 96 9.88 1.19 7.48
C GLU A 96 10.32 2.53 6.88
N ASP A 97 10.34 3.59 7.70
CA ASP A 97 10.95 4.87 7.36
C ASP A 97 12.31 4.99 8.07
N SER A 98 13.37 5.16 7.28
CA SER A 98 14.75 5.22 7.78
C SER A 98 15.30 6.62 7.93
N LEU A 99 14.60 7.65 7.46
CA LEU A 99 14.98 9.06 7.65
C LEU A 99 14.33 9.64 8.91
N ASP A 100 14.71 9.14 10.09
CA ASP A 100 14.40 9.87 11.31
C ASP A 100 15.33 11.08 11.46
N VAL A 101 14.73 12.26 11.59
CA VAL A 101 15.39 13.55 11.82
C VAL A 101 16.20 13.56 13.12
N SER A 102 15.92 12.64 14.05
CA SER A 102 16.63 12.46 15.32
C SER A 102 17.80 11.48 15.27
N GLY A 103 17.93 10.71 14.18
CA GLY A 103 19.15 9.96 13.82
C GLY A 103 19.40 8.69 14.61
N THR A 104 18.41 8.10 15.30
CA THR A 104 18.66 6.95 16.17
C THR A 104 17.78 5.73 15.99
N GLU A 105 16.57 5.85 15.53
CA GLU A 105 15.71 4.67 15.32
C GLU A 105 14.75 4.89 14.14
N LYS A 106 14.34 3.81 13.51
CA LYS A 106 13.46 3.79 12.35
C LYS A 106 12.00 3.73 12.76
N GLU A 107 11.15 4.49 12.09
CA GLU A 107 9.71 4.29 12.22
C GLU A 107 9.28 3.00 11.51
N ASN A 108 8.41 2.24 12.13
CA ASN A 108 7.94 0.98 11.57
C ASN A 108 6.43 0.83 11.76
N LEU A 109 5.73 0.53 10.68
CA LEU A 109 4.31 0.19 10.68
C LEU A 109 4.12 -1.23 10.18
N LYS A 110 3.50 -2.07 11.00
CA LYS A 110 3.05 -3.42 10.62
C LYS A 110 1.54 -3.49 10.62
N GLN A 111 0.99 -4.12 9.61
CA GLN A 111 -0.46 -4.35 9.51
C GLN A 111 -0.75 -5.77 9.06
N HIS A 112 -1.77 -6.36 9.70
CA HIS A 112 -2.35 -7.64 9.29
C HIS A 112 -3.84 -7.43 9.06
N MET A 113 -4.35 -7.83 7.92
CA MET A 113 -5.76 -7.66 7.58
C MET A 113 -6.39 -9.00 7.22
N ALA A 114 -7.63 -9.19 7.67
CA ALA A 114 -8.53 -10.23 7.19
C ALA A 114 -9.80 -9.58 6.63
N GLU A 115 -10.25 -10.02 5.47
CA GLU A 115 -11.44 -9.50 4.79
C GLU A 115 -12.40 -10.64 4.43
N VAL A 116 -13.69 -10.39 4.63
CA VAL A 116 -14.77 -11.15 4.01
C VAL A 116 -15.54 -10.22 3.08
N LYS A 117 -15.57 -10.58 1.82
CA LYS A 117 -16.36 -9.94 0.78
C LYS A 117 -17.59 -10.79 0.48
N TYR A 118 -18.78 -10.17 0.44
CA TYR A 118 -20.04 -10.82 0.13
C TYR A 118 -20.78 -10.07 -0.99
N ALA A 119 -21.02 -10.76 -2.12
CA ALA A 119 -21.86 -10.25 -3.20
C ALA A 119 -23.33 -10.37 -2.81
N ILE A 120 -23.96 -9.25 -2.44
CA ILE A 120 -25.36 -9.21 -1.96
C ILE A 120 -26.33 -9.32 -3.14
N ALA A 121 -26.05 -8.60 -4.21
CA ALA A 121 -26.81 -8.58 -5.45
C ALA A 121 -25.91 -8.09 -6.61
N PRO A 122 -26.31 -8.24 -7.88
CA PRO A 122 -25.60 -7.62 -8.99
C PRO A 122 -25.36 -6.12 -8.74
N GLY A 123 -24.10 -5.71 -8.73
CA GLY A 123 -23.68 -4.34 -8.44
C GLY A 123 -23.65 -3.94 -6.96
N LEU A 124 -24.04 -4.83 -6.02
CA LEU A 124 -24.03 -4.54 -4.59
C LEU A 124 -23.15 -5.53 -3.84
N THR A 125 -22.15 -5.04 -3.13
CA THR A 125 -21.17 -5.85 -2.39
C THR A 125 -20.99 -5.31 -0.98
N GLY A 126 -21.01 -6.22 0.00
CA GLY A 126 -20.64 -5.94 1.39
C GLY A 126 -19.23 -6.43 1.70
N TYR A 127 -18.55 -5.75 2.61
CA TYR A 127 -17.23 -6.11 3.11
C TYR A 127 -17.22 -6.02 4.62
N VAL A 128 -16.53 -6.95 5.25
CA VAL A 128 -16.14 -6.89 6.66
C VAL A 128 -14.64 -7.06 6.71
N ASN A 129 -13.95 -6.05 7.23
CA ASN A 129 -12.50 -6.06 7.38
C ASN A 129 -12.16 -6.03 8.86
N TYR A 130 -11.19 -6.83 9.26
CA TYR A 130 -10.47 -6.75 10.51
C TYR A 130 -9.03 -6.39 10.20
N THR A 131 -8.53 -5.33 10.82
CA THR A 131 -7.13 -4.91 10.71
C THR A 131 -6.53 -4.84 12.10
N ASP A 132 -5.40 -5.49 12.28
CA ASP A 132 -4.52 -5.37 13.43
C ASP A 132 -3.27 -4.59 13.00
N TYR A 133 -2.81 -3.65 13.81
CA TYR A 133 -1.65 -2.83 13.49
C TYR A 133 -0.76 -2.61 14.70
N GLU A 134 0.53 -2.47 14.43
CA GLU A 134 1.58 -2.06 15.36
C GLU A 134 2.39 -0.95 14.69
N TYR A 135 2.48 0.21 15.35
CA TYR A 135 3.30 1.34 14.93
C TYR A 135 4.37 1.59 15.99
N LYS A 136 5.63 1.67 15.57
CA LYS A 136 6.77 2.06 16.38
C LYS A 136 7.34 3.35 15.87
N ASN A 137 7.40 4.34 16.76
CA ASN A 137 8.06 5.59 16.48
C ASN A 137 9.53 5.51 16.92
N GLY A 138 10.43 5.62 15.97
CA GLY A 138 11.84 5.36 16.10
C GLY A 138 12.65 6.12 17.15
N GLY A 139 12.13 7.09 17.82
CA GLY A 139 12.89 7.87 18.81
C GLY A 139 12.20 8.02 20.16
N GLU A 140 10.90 7.77 20.21
CA GLU A 140 10.11 8.03 21.40
C GLU A 140 9.13 6.89 21.68
N ALA A 141 9.54 5.90 22.47
CA ALA A 141 8.70 4.76 22.89
C ALA A 141 7.34 5.18 23.51
N SER A 142 7.19 6.43 23.90
CA SER A 142 5.92 6.97 24.40
C SER A 142 4.88 7.24 23.31
N THR A 143 5.26 7.15 22.04
CA THR A 143 4.38 7.36 20.88
C THR A 143 4.16 6.09 20.05
N ASP A 144 4.68 4.94 20.52
CA ASP A 144 4.31 3.64 19.98
C ASP A 144 2.80 3.41 20.16
N ASP A 145 2.17 2.88 19.14
CA ASP A 145 0.73 2.60 19.15
C ASP A 145 0.44 1.23 18.53
N ASP A 146 -0.50 0.53 19.11
CA ASP A 146 -0.99 -0.75 18.60
C ASP A 146 -2.50 -0.85 18.77
N GLY A 147 -3.14 -1.59 17.91
CA GLY A 147 -4.57 -1.74 18.02
C GLY A 147 -5.20 -2.55 16.91
N SER A 148 -6.51 -2.63 16.96
CA SER A 148 -7.27 -3.28 15.93
C SER A 148 -8.52 -2.50 15.54
N VAL A 149 -8.92 -2.62 14.28
CA VAL A 149 -10.07 -1.95 13.70
C VAL A 149 -10.95 -2.96 12.99
N VAL A 150 -12.26 -2.91 13.24
CA VAL A 150 -13.28 -3.60 12.43
C VAL A 150 -14.00 -2.59 11.57
N GLN A 151 -14.02 -2.80 10.27
CA GLN A 151 -14.69 -1.94 9.32
C GLN A 151 -15.79 -2.71 8.56
N PHE A 152 -16.95 -2.09 8.42
CA PHE A 152 -18.04 -2.54 7.55
C PHE A 152 -18.19 -1.57 6.39
N LYS A 153 -18.24 -2.10 5.17
CA LYS A 153 -18.39 -1.30 3.95
C LYS A 153 -19.45 -1.92 3.04
N ILE A 154 -20.27 -1.07 2.43
CA ILE A 154 -21.15 -1.46 1.33
C ILE A 154 -20.74 -0.64 0.10
N ALA A 155 -20.50 -1.34 -1.01
CA ALA A 155 -20.21 -0.73 -2.30
C ALA A 155 -21.34 -1.03 -3.29
N ALA A 156 -21.86 0.02 -3.93
CA ALA A 156 -22.85 -0.07 -5.00
C ALA A 156 -22.23 0.46 -6.30
N LYS A 157 -22.44 -0.28 -7.39
CA LYS A 157 -22.00 0.10 -8.74
C LYS A 157 -23.24 0.18 -9.64
N PHE A 158 -23.48 1.35 -10.18
CA PHE A 158 -24.60 1.67 -11.08
C PHE A 158 -24.13 1.72 -12.52
#